data_b1aa508f3546e839fe855f505cd21ba2
#
_entry.id   b1aa508f3546e839fe855f505cd21ba2
#
_cell.length_a   1.000
_cell.length_b   1.000
_cell.length_c   1.000
_cell.angle_alpha   90.00
_cell.angle_beta   90.00
_cell.angle_gamma   90.00
#
_symmetry.space_group_name_H-M   'P 1'
#
loop_
_entity.id
_entity.type
_entity.pdbx_description
1 polymer ?
#
loop_
_entity_poly.entity_id
_entity_poly.type
_entity_poly.pdbx_seq_one_letter_code
_entity_poly.pdbx_strand_id
1 'polypeptide(L)'
;DNTCYYELAFPEEWGLCQPGQSESLLEAGETAPTGRMPINPSGGFVSFGEATTAMGVFQIAELTWQLRGQAGGRQVPDAKVGLAQTLGLGGNATAAILKR
;
A
#
# COMPACT_ATOMS: atom_id res chain seq x y z
N ASP A 1 -3.91 -2.86 3.66
CA ASP A 1 -4.29 -4.27 3.43
C ASP A 1 -4.81 -4.88 4.71
N ASN A 2 -5.82 -5.73 4.62
CA ASN A 2 -6.34 -6.48 5.76
C ASN A 2 -5.89 -7.94 5.69
N THR A 3 -5.54 -8.41 4.50
CA THR A 3 -5.08 -9.78 4.24
C THR A 3 -4.13 -9.80 3.06
N CYS A 4 -3.32 -10.85 2.96
CA CYS A 4 -2.45 -11.09 1.79
C CYS A 4 -3.25 -11.14 0.48
N TYR A 5 -4.50 -11.56 0.52
CA TYR A 5 -5.37 -11.57 -0.67
C TYR A 5 -5.52 -10.16 -1.26
N TYR A 6 -5.80 -9.16 -0.44
CA TYR A 6 -5.97 -7.78 -0.93
C TYR A 6 -4.68 -7.18 -1.47
N GLU A 7 -3.54 -7.57 -0.94
CA GLU A 7 -2.25 -7.14 -1.47
C GLU A 7 -1.99 -7.62 -2.89
N LEU A 8 -2.55 -8.79 -3.25
CA LEU A 8 -2.48 -9.31 -4.61
C LEU A 8 -3.62 -8.79 -5.51
N ALA A 9 -4.84 -8.70 -4.99
CA ALA A 9 -6.01 -8.35 -5.79
C ALA A 9 -6.06 -6.86 -6.17
N PHE A 10 -5.76 -5.93 -5.24
CA PHE A 10 -5.93 -4.51 -5.49
C PHE A 10 -5.04 -3.93 -6.59
N PRO A 11 -3.77 -4.31 -6.77
CA PRO A 11 -2.98 -3.84 -7.90
C PRO A 11 -3.61 -4.12 -9.26
N GLU A 12 -4.27 -5.26 -9.40
CA GLU A 12 -4.98 -5.64 -10.63
C GLU A 12 -6.28 -4.84 -10.80
N GLU A 13 -7.09 -4.75 -9.73
CA GLU A 13 -8.34 -4.01 -9.74
C GLU A 13 -8.16 -2.52 -10.02
N TRP A 14 -7.04 -1.95 -9.60
CA TRP A 14 -6.69 -0.53 -9.85
C TRP A 14 -5.99 -0.30 -11.19
N GLY A 15 -5.72 -1.36 -11.95
CA GLY A 15 -5.03 -1.25 -13.22
C GLY A 15 -3.55 -0.88 -13.09
N LEU A 16 -2.93 -1.13 -11.94
CA LEU A 16 -1.49 -0.97 -11.74
C LEU A 16 -0.69 -2.08 -12.42
N CYS A 17 -1.34 -3.21 -12.66
CA CYS A 17 -0.84 -4.32 -13.48
C CYS A 17 -2.01 -5.00 -14.20
N GLN A 18 -1.70 -5.90 -15.11
CA GLN A 18 -2.74 -6.68 -15.82
C GLN A 18 -3.30 -7.77 -14.91
N PRO A 19 -4.55 -8.23 -15.13
CA PRO A 19 -5.10 -9.36 -14.40
C PRO A 19 -4.18 -10.60 -14.46
N GLY A 20 -3.93 -11.20 -13.29
CA GLY A 20 -3.04 -12.35 -13.13
C GLY A 20 -1.55 -12.02 -13.05
N GLN A 21 -1.16 -10.75 -13.00
CA GLN A 21 0.25 -10.34 -12.93
C GLN A 21 0.76 -10.01 -11.53
N SER A 22 -0.10 -9.78 -10.56
CA SER A 22 0.33 -9.34 -9.22
C SER A 22 1.24 -10.35 -8.53
N GLU A 23 0.99 -11.65 -8.69
CA GLU A 23 1.85 -12.70 -8.13
C GLU A 23 3.26 -12.65 -8.74
N SER A 24 3.37 -12.53 -10.05
CA SER A 24 4.68 -12.44 -10.71
C SER A 24 5.44 -11.17 -10.36
N LEU A 25 4.76 -10.06 -10.12
CA LEU A 25 5.39 -8.83 -9.63
C LEU A 25 5.95 -9.00 -8.21
N LEU A 26 5.21 -9.70 -7.36
CA LEU A 26 5.67 -10.03 -6.01
C LEU A 26 6.90 -10.94 -6.05
N GLU A 27 6.87 -12.02 -6.82
CA GLU A 27 7.98 -12.95 -6.99
C GLU A 27 9.24 -12.28 -7.57
N ALA A 28 9.05 -11.33 -8.48
CA ALA A 28 10.14 -10.55 -9.05
C ALA A 28 10.71 -9.47 -8.10
N GLY A 29 10.11 -9.30 -6.90
CA GLY A 29 10.51 -8.27 -5.93
C GLY A 29 10.12 -6.84 -6.32
N GLU A 30 9.26 -6.67 -7.32
CA GLU A 30 8.81 -5.35 -7.81
C GLU A 30 7.96 -4.60 -6.79
N THR A 31 7.34 -5.32 -5.84
CA THR A 31 6.52 -4.75 -4.77
C THR A 31 7.29 -4.48 -3.48
N ALA A 32 8.57 -4.88 -3.42
CA ALA A 32 9.45 -4.60 -2.28
C ALA A 32 9.72 -3.08 -2.15
N PRO A 33 10.19 -2.59 -0.98
CA PRO A 33 10.45 -1.15 -0.76
C PRO A 33 11.40 -0.52 -1.79
N THR A 34 12.27 -1.29 -2.41
CA THR A 34 13.19 -0.85 -3.47
C THR A 34 12.76 -1.25 -4.87
N GLY A 35 11.61 -1.90 -4.99
CA GLY A 35 11.04 -2.32 -6.28
C GLY A 35 10.40 -1.15 -7.03
N ARG A 36 9.93 -1.44 -8.22
CA ARG A 36 9.30 -0.45 -9.11
C ARG A 36 7.94 0.05 -8.60
N MET A 37 7.21 -0.79 -7.86
CA MET A 37 5.87 -0.50 -7.36
C MET A 37 5.76 -0.93 -5.88
N PRO A 38 6.41 -0.22 -4.95
CA PRO A 38 6.39 -0.61 -3.54
C PRO A 38 4.97 -0.66 -2.96
N ILE A 39 4.64 -1.77 -2.34
CA ILE A 39 3.34 -1.99 -1.68
C ILE A 39 3.59 -2.27 -0.21
N ASN A 40 2.84 -1.60 0.67
CA ASN A 40 2.89 -1.77 2.12
C ASN A 40 4.33 -1.83 2.69
N PRO A 41 5.18 -0.81 2.46
CA PRO A 41 6.58 -0.85 2.91
C PRO A 41 6.73 -0.94 4.43
N SER A 42 5.68 -0.63 5.20
CA SER A 42 5.62 -0.83 6.65
C SER A 42 5.36 -2.28 7.08
N GLY A 43 5.10 -3.18 6.14
CA GLY A 43 4.56 -4.52 6.38
C GLY A 43 3.03 -4.57 6.42
N GLY A 44 2.37 -3.41 6.44
CA GLY A 44 0.91 -3.30 6.43
C GLY A 44 0.22 -3.87 7.67
N PHE A 45 -1.10 -3.84 7.66
CA PHE A 45 -1.92 -4.34 8.78
C PHE A 45 -1.77 -5.84 9.02
N VAL A 46 -1.35 -6.59 8.01
CA VAL A 46 -1.01 -8.02 8.16
C VAL A 46 0.13 -8.21 9.16
N SER A 47 1.08 -7.28 9.20
CA SER A 47 2.24 -7.38 10.10
C SER A 47 1.98 -6.84 11.49
N PHE A 48 1.26 -5.73 11.63
CA PHE A 48 1.08 -5.07 12.94
C PHE A 48 -0.35 -5.04 13.47
N GLY A 49 -1.30 -5.66 12.76
CA GLY A 49 -2.69 -5.81 13.19
C GLY A 49 -3.62 -4.71 12.70
N GLU A 50 -4.90 -5.03 12.65
CA GLU A 50 -5.95 -4.11 12.26
C GLU A 50 -6.33 -3.14 13.38
N ALA A 51 -6.57 -1.90 13.00
CA ALA A 51 -7.23 -0.91 13.83
C ALA A 51 -8.48 -0.43 13.09
N THR A 52 -9.52 -1.23 13.08
CA THR A 52 -10.68 -1.20 12.19
C THR A 52 -11.22 0.19 11.83
N THR A 53 -11.31 1.11 12.78
CA THR A 53 -11.80 2.46 12.54
C THR A 53 -10.69 3.47 12.22
N ALA A 54 -9.43 3.11 12.42
CA ALA A 54 -8.28 4.00 12.25
C ALA A 54 -7.38 3.64 11.06
N MET A 55 -7.68 2.54 10.33
CA MET A 55 -6.83 2.07 9.23
C MET A 55 -6.55 3.14 8.17
N GLY A 56 -7.57 3.86 7.74
CA GLY A 56 -7.39 4.93 6.76
C GLY A 56 -6.48 6.05 7.26
N VAL A 57 -6.55 6.38 8.56
CA VAL A 57 -5.66 7.40 9.17
C VAL A 57 -4.22 6.91 9.21
N PHE A 58 -3.98 5.64 9.58
CA PHE A 58 -2.64 5.06 9.55
C PHE A 58 -2.04 5.03 8.15
N GLN A 59 -2.83 4.69 7.13
CA GLN A 59 -2.37 4.72 5.74
C GLN A 59 -1.94 6.13 5.31
N ILE A 60 -2.72 7.16 5.63
CA ILE A 60 -2.40 8.55 5.33
C ILE A 60 -1.16 9.02 6.10
N ALA A 61 -1.01 8.62 7.36
CA ALA A 61 0.19 8.91 8.15
C ALA A 61 1.44 8.28 7.53
N GLU A 62 1.37 6.99 7.19
CA GLU A 62 2.49 6.28 6.53
C GLU A 62 2.88 6.94 5.21
N LEU A 63 1.91 7.22 4.32
CA LEU A 63 2.18 7.90 3.07
C LEU A 63 2.79 9.31 3.29
N THR A 64 2.34 10.02 4.32
CA THR A 64 2.90 11.31 4.68
C THR A 64 4.37 11.21 5.06
N TRP A 65 4.74 10.23 5.88
CA TRP A 65 6.15 9.97 6.24
C TRP A 65 6.98 9.56 5.02
N GLN A 66 6.46 8.68 4.19
CA GLN A 66 7.12 8.25 2.95
C GLN A 66 7.41 9.44 2.02
N LEU A 67 6.41 10.26 1.75
CA LEU A 67 6.53 11.42 0.87
C LEU A 67 7.44 12.52 1.44
N ARG A 68 7.57 12.61 2.76
CA ARG A 68 8.47 13.56 3.44
C ARG A 68 9.90 13.02 3.62
N GLY A 69 10.17 11.77 3.27
CA GLY A 69 11.45 11.13 3.55
C GLY A 69 11.69 10.84 5.03
N GLN A 70 10.63 10.62 5.79
CA GLN A 70 10.65 10.47 7.26
C GLN A 70 10.27 9.05 7.72
N ALA A 71 10.22 8.09 6.80
CA ALA A 71 9.79 6.72 7.12
C ALA A 71 10.92 5.83 7.71
N GLY A 72 12.13 6.36 7.90
CA GLY A 72 13.23 5.63 8.53
C GLY A 72 13.66 4.40 7.72
N GLY A 73 13.86 3.27 8.39
CA GLY A 73 14.35 2.04 7.75
C GLY A 73 13.43 1.41 6.70
N ARG A 74 12.18 1.86 6.62
CA ARG A 74 11.20 1.40 5.62
C ARG A 74 10.96 2.42 4.49
N GLN A 75 11.81 3.43 4.40
CA GLN A 75 11.69 4.50 3.41
C GLN A 75 11.78 3.98 1.99
N VAL A 76 10.76 4.24 1.19
CA VAL A 76 10.79 4.05 -0.28
C VAL A 76 11.66 5.15 -0.87
N PRO A 77 12.71 4.80 -1.64
CA PRO A 77 13.56 5.82 -2.27
C PRO A 77 12.78 6.73 -3.20
N ASP A 78 13.00 8.03 -3.10
CA ASP A 78 12.45 9.06 -4.00
C ASP A 78 10.91 9.02 -4.18
N ALA A 79 10.17 8.65 -3.14
CA ALA A 79 8.72 8.60 -3.17
C ALA A 79 8.12 9.99 -3.46
N LYS A 80 7.28 10.08 -4.51
CA LYS A 80 6.64 11.34 -4.95
C LYS A 80 5.12 11.28 -4.96
N VAL A 81 4.57 10.09 -5.14
CA VAL A 81 3.13 9.84 -5.16
C VAL A 81 2.86 8.62 -4.30
N GLY A 82 1.86 8.69 -3.46
CA GLY A 82 1.38 7.59 -2.65
C GLY A 82 -0.11 7.38 -2.85
N LEU A 83 -0.53 6.13 -2.96
CA LEU A 83 -1.92 5.71 -3.07
C LEU A 83 -2.29 4.93 -1.81
N ALA A 84 -3.35 5.31 -1.15
CA ALA A 84 -3.97 4.57 -0.06
C ALA A 84 -5.37 4.12 -0.45
N GLN A 85 -5.73 2.92 -0.02
CA GLN A 85 -7.10 2.43 -0.16
C GLN A 85 -7.48 1.67 1.11
N THR A 86 -8.68 1.90 1.56
CA THR A 86 -9.26 1.18 2.71
C THR A 86 -10.68 0.77 2.42
N LEU A 87 -11.06 -0.38 2.97
CA LEU A 87 -12.44 -0.86 2.97
C LEU A 87 -13.11 -0.45 4.28
N GLY A 88 -14.36 -0.05 4.19
CA GLY A 88 -15.20 0.23 5.34
C GLY A 88 -16.28 -0.82 5.54
N LEU A 89 -16.95 -0.76 6.68
CA LEU A 89 -18.10 -1.60 6.98
C LEU A 89 -19.22 -1.38 5.94
N GLY A 90 -19.87 -2.47 5.53
CA GLY A 90 -20.96 -2.42 4.55
C GLY A 90 -20.51 -2.31 3.09
N GLY A 91 -19.26 -2.61 2.79
CA GLY A 91 -18.75 -2.63 1.41
C GLY A 91 -18.34 -1.26 0.87
N ASN A 92 -18.18 -0.26 1.72
CA ASN A 92 -17.61 1.02 1.33
C ASN A 92 -16.12 0.85 1.02
N ALA A 93 -15.65 1.58 0.01
CA ALA A 93 -14.23 1.71 -0.27
C ALA A 93 -13.87 3.19 -0.40
N THR A 94 -12.69 3.55 0.09
CA THR A 94 -12.16 4.91 -0.03
C THR A 94 -10.72 4.82 -0.53
N ALA A 95 -10.40 5.62 -1.54
CA ALA A 95 -9.04 5.76 -2.03
C ALA A 95 -8.58 7.22 -1.87
N ALA A 96 -7.31 7.40 -1.57
CA ALA A 96 -6.67 8.71 -1.47
C ALA A 96 -5.33 8.69 -2.19
N ILE A 97 -5.04 9.73 -2.96
CA ILE A 97 -3.75 9.95 -3.60
C ILE A 97 -3.09 11.17 -2.96
N LEU A 98 -1.91 10.95 -2.42
CA LEU A 98 -1.07 12.01 -1.87
C LEU A 98 0.09 12.25 -2.82
N LYS A 99 0.49 13.51 -2.94
CA LYS A 99 1.59 13.92 -3.80
C LYS A 99 2.49 14.92 -3.06
N ARG A 100 3.77 14.77 -3.23
CA ARG A 100 4.79 15.72 -2.82
C ARG A 100 5.08 16.73 -3.91
#